data_dd086e5b89befbb42a7bbd5e9cbfa2e0
#
_entry.id   dd086e5b89befbb42a7bbd5e9cbfa2e0
#
_cell.length_a   1.000
_cell.length_b   1.000
_cell.length_c   1.000
_cell.angle_alpha   90.00
_cell.angle_beta   90.00
_cell.angle_gamma   90.00
#
_symmetry.space_group_name_H-M   'P 1'
#
loop_
_entity.id
_entity.type
_entity.pdbx_description
1 polymer ?
#
loop_
_entity_poly.entity_id
_entity_poly.type
_entity_poly.pdbx_seq_one_letter_code
_entity_poly.pdbx_strand_id
1 'polypeptide(L)'
;MAMKRPPSQIEPYAGVPDVFDYPRDIQPIWDRHCVTCHGSENPLGHVVLTGDNNEWFTQSYSALLAYDQVSQCSSWGEDGNHPPYGFGTGASPLINKIADSHYEVKLTKLEYDKVRLWIETGASFTGTYGLFNHPENAVATPLIVSKAVLGKPVGPIVKKRCLTCHGSVANLGRRGTLQDDKWSNSKPPNWLNYPLYCWNLYNLSYPEKSMILLAPLSKEAGGYEWCKAKDGQPATVFRDTRDSDYQSILQAVRAAKTRLEGFGRPDIPGFRPGDYYVRWMKRFGVLPESLDPAKDPVDVYETDRAYWRSLWHQPSAAGIVREVDQAGGR
;
A
#
# COMPACT_ATOMS: atom_id res chain seq x y z
N MET A 1 -19.85 19.12 -34.11
CA MET A 1 -19.11 18.05 -34.82
C MET A 1 -19.18 16.68 -34.13
N ALA A 2 -19.23 16.61 -32.81
CA ALA A 2 -19.31 15.33 -32.06
C ALA A 2 -20.53 14.46 -32.44
N MET A 3 -21.66 15.08 -32.75
CA MET A 3 -22.91 14.38 -33.15
C MET A 3 -22.88 13.78 -34.57
N LYS A 4 -21.80 13.97 -35.33
CA LYS A 4 -21.67 13.46 -36.71
C LYS A 4 -20.92 12.14 -36.81
N ARG A 5 -20.41 11.63 -35.72
CA ARG A 5 -19.72 10.34 -35.64
C ARG A 5 -20.45 9.40 -34.68
N PRO A 6 -20.50 8.11 -34.97
CA PRO A 6 -20.96 7.16 -33.98
C PRO A 6 -20.07 7.25 -32.70
N PRO A 7 -20.62 6.96 -31.53
CA PRO A 7 -19.82 6.88 -30.29
C PRO A 7 -18.62 5.97 -30.49
N SER A 8 -17.45 6.36 -29.93
CA SER A 8 -16.29 5.49 -29.91
C SER A 8 -16.60 4.27 -29.06
N GLN A 9 -16.19 3.10 -29.53
CA GLN A 9 -16.24 1.90 -28.69
C GLN A 9 -15.10 1.96 -27.68
N ILE A 10 -15.42 1.61 -26.42
CA ILE A 10 -14.42 1.48 -25.37
C ILE A 10 -13.86 0.06 -25.48
N GLU A 11 -12.58 -0.03 -25.82
CA GLU A 11 -11.86 -1.30 -25.86
C GLU A 11 -10.98 -1.42 -24.62
N PRO A 12 -10.98 -2.60 -23.94
CA PRO A 12 -10.05 -2.84 -22.85
C PRO A 12 -8.60 -2.73 -23.33
N TYR A 13 -7.74 -2.10 -22.55
CA TYR A 13 -6.32 -2.07 -22.86
C TYR A 13 -5.72 -3.46 -22.61
N ALA A 14 -5.21 -4.11 -23.65
CA ALA A 14 -4.71 -5.48 -23.57
C ALA A 14 -3.61 -5.62 -22.51
N GLY A 15 -3.78 -6.56 -21.57
CA GLY A 15 -2.84 -6.83 -20.49
C GLY A 15 -2.89 -5.86 -19.31
N VAL A 16 -3.75 -4.86 -19.33
CA VAL A 16 -4.03 -3.97 -18.19
C VAL A 16 -5.28 -4.47 -17.48
N PRO A 17 -5.31 -4.56 -16.14
CA PRO A 17 -6.49 -4.98 -15.40
C PRO A 17 -7.59 -3.93 -15.46
N ASP A 18 -8.86 -4.35 -15.33
CA ASP A 18 -10.01 -3.44 -15.24
C ASP A 18 -9.96 -2.60 -13.94
N VAL A 19 -9.44 -3.18 -12.87
CA VAL A 19 -9.20 -2.53 -11.57
C VAL A 19 -7.81 -2.94 -11.09
N PHE A 20 -7.00 -1.95 -10.74
CA PHE A 20 -5.67 -2.20 -10.19
C PHE A 20 -5.72 -2.67 -8.75
N ASP A 21 -4.96 -3.73 -8.48
CA ASP A 21 -4.59 -4.17 -7.15
C ASP A 21 -3.06 -4.15 -7.04
N TYR A 22 -2.53 -3.33 -6.13
CA TYR A 22 -1.09 -3.09 -6.07
C TYR A 22 -0.28 -4.37 -5.84
N PRO A 23 -0.60 -5.22 -4.85
CA PRO A 23 0.14 -6.46 -4.63
C PRO A 23 0.15 -7.40 -5.84
N ARG A 24 -0.96 -7.46 -6.57
CA ARG A 24 -1.13 -8.36 -7.71
C ARG A 24 -0.55 -7.82 -9.01
N ASP A 25 -0.77 -6.52 -9.28
CA ASP A 25 -0.55 -5.96 -10.62
C ASP A 25 0.70 -5.10 -10.73
N ILE A 26 1.14 -4.48 -9.62
CA ILE A 26 2.24 -3.53 -9.56
C ILE A 26 3.46 -4.12 -8.85
N GLN A 27 3.30 -4.75 -7.69
CA GLN A 27 4.40 -5.33 -6.94
C GLN A 27 5.29 -6.27 -7.78
N PRO A 28 4.75 -7.16 -8.63
CA PRO A 28 5.60 -8.02 -9.47
C PRO A 28 6.53 -7.27 -10.42
N ILE A 29 6.24 -6.01 -10.75
CA ILE A 29 7.13 -5.17 -11.55
C ILE A 29 8.34 -4.78 -10.72
N TRP A 30 8.13 -4.37 -9.47
CA TRP A 30 9.23 -4.04 -8.55
C TRP A 30 10.08 -5.26 -8.23
N ASP A 31 9.47 -6.42 -8.03
CA ASP A 31 10.17 -7.67 -7.73
C ASP A 31 11.15 -8.05 -8.85
N ARG A 32 10.77 -7.82 -10.12
CA ARG A 32 11.62 -8.12 -11.27
C ARG A 32 12.73 -7.11 -11.49
N HIS A 33 12.45 -5.82 -11.29
CA HIS A 33 13.32 -4.74 -11.78
C HIS A 33 13.99 -3.92 -10.68
N CYS A 34 13.47 -3.92 -9.46
CA CYS A 34 13.89 -2.97 -8.42
C CYS A 34 14.44 -3.64 -7.15
N VAL A 35 13.89 -4.79 -6.76
CA VAL A 35 14.21 -5.44 -5.47
C VAL A 35 15.66 -5.92 -5.39
N THR A 36 16.33 -6.20 -6.52
CA THR A 36 17.76 -6.54 -6.52
C THR A 36 18.60 -5.45 -5.86
N CYS A 37 18.27 -4.18 -6.05
CA CYS A 37 18.95 -3.04 -5.44
C CYS A 37 18.22 -2.48 -4.21
N HIS A 38 16.90 -2.67 -4.15
CA HIS A 38 16.01 -2.14 -3.12
C HIS A 38 15.39 -3.24 -2.25
N GLY A 39 16.07 -4.36 -2.10
CA GLY A 39 15.69 -5.43 -1.18
C GLY A 39 16.08 -5.10 0.27
N SER A 40 15.59 -5.92 1.20
CA SER A 40 15.80 -5.71 2.65
C SER A 40 17.19 -6.11 3.17
N GLU A 41 18.09 -6.68 2.35
CA GLU A 41 19.43 -7.05 2.82
C GLU A 41 20.39 -5.85 2.84
N ASN A 42 20.39 -5.05 1.77
CA ASN A 42 21.20 -3.84 1.67
C ASN A 42 20.49 -2.82 0.77
N PRO A 43 19.42 -2.18 1.25
CA PRO A 43 18.60 -1.33 0.40
C PRO A 43 19.33 -0.08 -0.02
N LEU A 44 19.70 0.00 -1.31
CA LEU A 44 20.36 1.17 -1.86
C LEU A 44 19.48 2.40 -1.68
N GLY A 45 20.14 3.49 -1.35
CA GLY A 45 19.44 4.71 -1.05
C GLY A 45 18.46 4.62 0.13
N HIS A 46 18.57 3.60 1.00
CA HIS A 46 17.71 3.36 2.17
C HIS A 46 16.23 3.13 1.81
N VAL A 47 15.95 2.66 0.61
CA VAL A 47 14.59 2.39 0.12
C VAL A 47 14.39 0.90 -0.03
N VAL A 48 13.37 0.36 0.64
CA VAL A 48 12.93 -1.04 0.51
C VAL A 48 11.70 -1.09 -0.37
N LEU A 49 11.75 -1.89 -1.44
CA LEU A 49 10.65 -2.06 -2.40
C LEU A 49 10.13 -3.50 -2.45
N THR A 50 10.35 -4.27 -1.39
CA THR A 50 9.80 -5.63 -1.30
C THR A 50 8.29 -5.62 -1.07
N GLY A 51 7.63 -6.71 -1.49
CA GLY A 51 6.22 -6.96 -1.23
C GLY A 51 5.91 -7.41 0.21
N ASP A 52 6.88 -7.35 1.13
CA ASP A 52 6.68 -7.70 2.53
C ASP A 52 5.60 -6.83 3.16
N ASN A 53 4.76 -7.44 3.98
CA ASN A 53 3.66 -6.74 4.64
C ASN A 53 4.17 -5.84 5.77
N ASN A 54 3.56 -4.68 5.89
CA ASN A 54 3.55 -3.89 7.10
C ASN A 54 2.13 -3.85 7.71
N GLU A 55 1.88 -2.95 8.64
CA GLU A 55 0.60 -2.88 9.36
C GLU A 55 -0.61 -2.64 8.43
N TRP A 56 -0.40 -1.89 7.33
CA TRP A 56 -1.47 -1.43 6.45
C TRP A 56 -1.33 -1.93 5.01
N PHE A 57 -0.09 -2.00 4.53
CA PHE A 57 0.23 -2.17 3.13
C PHE A 57 1.42 -3.13 2.97
N THR A 58 2.13 -3.00 1.86
CA THR A 58 3.46 -3.56 1.67
C THR A 58 4.55 -2.51 1.94
N GLN A 59 5.80 -2.96 2.16
CA GLN A 59 6.96 -2.08 2.34
C GLN A 59 7.13 -1.14 1.14
N SER A 60 7.03 -1.68 -0.07
CA SER A 60 7.16 -0.94 -1.31
C SER A 60 6.11 0.17 -1.46
N TYR A 61 4.83 -0.15 -1.26
CA TYR A 61 3.76 0.82 -1.38
C TYR A 61 3.93 1.97 -0.40
N SER A 62 4.20 1.63 0.85
CA SER A 62 4.46 2.62 1.90
C SER A 62 5.69 3.47 1.60
N ALA A 63 6.77 2.87 1.05
CA ALA A 63 7.98 3.60 0.67
C ALA A 63 7.70 4.59 -0.47
N LEU A 64 6.97 4.17 -1.50
CA LEU A 64 6.63 5.05 -2.62
C LEU A 64 5.82 6.28 -2.17
N LEU A 65 4.90 6.12 -1.23
CA LEU A 65 4.14 7.22 -0.67
C LEU A 65 4.97 8.06 0.30
N ALA A 66 5.69 7.43 1.23
CA ALA A 66 6.46 8.12 2.26
C ALA A 66 7.63 8.95 1.70
N TYR A 67 8.13 8.59 0.54
CA TYR A 67 9.21 9.31 -0.16
C TYR A 67 8.70 10.16 -1.34
N ASP A 68 7.39 10.44 -1.40
CA ASP A 68 6.72 11.22 -2.45
C ASP A 68 7.09 10.79 -3.87
N GLN A 69 7.27 9.50 -4.07
CA GLN A 69 7.53 8.99 -5.40
C GLN A 69 6.25 8.93 -6.24
N VAL A 70 5.11 8.85 -5.58
CA VAL A 70 3.78 8.84 -6.18
C VAL A 70 2.96 9.99 -5.61
N SER A 71 2.50 10.86 -6.47
CA SER A 71 1.55 11.92 -6.13
C SER A 71 0.14 11.46 -6.45
N GLN A 72 -0.59 11.09 -5.42
CA GLN A 72 -2.01 10.76 -5.54
C GLN A 72 -2.88 11.96 -5.13
N CYS A 73 -4.03 12.11 -5.77
CA CYS A 73 -5.00 13.10 -5.32
C CYS A 73 -5.57 12.67 -3.96
N SER A 74 -5.38 13.49 -2.94
CA SER A 74 -6.01 13.24 -1.64
C SER A 74 -7.48 13.65 -1.71
N SER A 75 -8.38 12.70 -1.51
CA SER A 75 -9.82 12.97 -1.41
C SER A 75 -10.23 13.72 -0.13
N TRP A 76 -9.29 13.96 0.77
CA TRP A 76 -9.51 14.50 2.11
C TRP A 76 -8.94 15.91 2.31
N GLY A 77 -8.33 16.48 1.28
CA GLY A 77 -7.80 17.83 1.34
C GLY A 77 -8.79 18.89 0.85
N GLU A 78 -8.56 20.13 1.25
CA GLU A 78 -9.22 21.31 0.71
C GLU A 78 -8.80 21.61 -0.77
N ASP A 79 -8.13 20.66 -1.38
CA ASP A 79 -7.41 20.76 -2.64
C ASP A 79 -8.35 20.50 -3.83
N GLY A 80 -9.43 21.27 -3.93
CA GLY A 80 -10.41 21.13 -5.01
C GLY A 80 -9.86 21.45 -6.40
N ASN A 81 -8.83 22.31 -6.50
CA ASN A 81 -8.24 22.74 -7.76
C ASN A 81 -6.72 22.62 -7.72
N HIS A 82 -6.18 21.64 -8.38
CA HIS A 82 -4.75 21.54 -8.62
C HIS A 82 -4.35 22.25 -9.91
N PRO A 83 -3.18 22.88 -9.96
CA PRO A 83 -2.62 23.33 -11.22
C PRO A 83 -2.40 22.15 -12.17
N PRO A 84 -2.38 22.37 -13.49
CA PRO A 84 -2.01 21.31 -14.43
C PRO A 84 -0.71 20.62 -14.01
N TYR A 85 -0.69 19.30 -14.09
CA TYR A 85 0.44 18.44 -13.65
C TYR A 85 0.74 18.49 -12.14
N GLY A 86 -0.18 19.00 -11.31
CA GLY A 86 -0.01 19.10 -9.86
C GLY A 86 -0.22 17.78 -9.10
N PHE A 87 -0.73 16.73 -9.77
CA PHE A 87 -0.91 15.38 -9.22
C PHE A 87 -0.85 14.33 -10.33
N GLY A 88 -1.01 13.06 -9.97
CA GLY A 88 -0.93 11.94 -10.90
C GLY A 88 0.47 11.77 -11.47
N THR A 89 0.58 11.26 -12.68
CA THR A 89 1.88 11.02 -13.34
C THR A 89 2.68 12.28 -13.56
N GLY A 90 2.01 13.41 -13.79
CA GLY A 90 2.68 14.70 -13.98
C GLY A 90 3.47 15.20 -12.77
N ALA A 91 3.07 14.79 -11.56
CA ALA A 91 3.71 15.17 -10.32
C ALA A 91 4.47 14.02 -9.64
N SER A 92 4.46 12.81 -10.21
CA SER A 92 5.07 11.62 -9.60
C SER A 92 6.51 11.42 -10.06
N PRO A 93 7.53 11.63 -9.20
CA PRO A 93 8.92 11.44 -9.56
C PRO A 93 9.26 10.01 -10.02
N LEU A 94 8.47 9.03 -9.60
CA LEU A 94 8.61 7.64 -10.01
C LEU A 94 8.56 7.48 -11.53
N ILE A 95 7.65 8.20 -12.20
CA ILE A 95 7.46 8.11 -13.66
C ILE A 95 8.75 8.48 -14.39
N ASN A 96 9.41 9.55 -13.99
CA ASN A 96 10.69 9.95 -14.59
C ASN A 96 11.77 8.90 -14.35
N LYS A 97 11.83 8.31 -13.16
CA LYS A 97 12.82 7.27 -12.82
C LYS A 97 12.67 6.01 -13.68
N ILE A 98 11.44 5.57 -13.92
CA ILE A 98 11.19 4.36 -14.72
C ILE A 98 11.20 4.63 -16.23
N ALA A 99 11.11 5.89 -16.66
CA ALA A 99 11.22 6.29 -18.08
C ALA A 99 12.67 6.51 -18.51
N ASP A 100 13.48 7.15 -17.66
CA ASP A 100 14.83 7.66 -17.98
C ASP A 100 15.95 6.76 -17.46
N SER A 101 15.79 5.46 -17.50
CA SER A 101 16.86 4.50 -17.20
C SER A 101 17.55 4.73 -15.83
N HIS A 102 16.77 4.82 -14.76
CA HIS A 102 17.31 4.78 -13.40
C HIS A 102 18.19 3.54 -13.24
N TYR A 103 19.51 3.72 -13.21
CA TYR A 103 20.52 2.65 -13.18
C TYR A 103 20.28 1.54 -14.21
N GLU A 104 19.95 1.92 -15.45
CA GLU A 104 19.69 1.02 -16.58
C GLU A 104 18.45 0.12 -16.45
N VAL A 105 17.60 0.36 -15.48
CA VAL A 105 16.30 -0.32 -15.35
C VAL A 105 15.43 0.00 -16.56
N LYS A 106 14.97 -1.04 -17.26
CA LYS A 106 14.09 -0.92 -18.42
C LYS A 106 12.82 -1.74 -18.21
N LEU A 107 11.72 -1.05 -18.06
CA LEU A 107 10.40 -1.67 -18.05
C LEU A 107 9.96 -1.95 -19.51
N THR A 108 9.20 -3.01 -19.70
CA THR A 108 8.46 -3.17 -20.94
C THR A 108 7.41 -2.07 -21.07
N LYS A 109 6.96 -1.79 -22.29
CA LYS A 109 5.88 -0.81 -22.51
C LYS A 109 4.64 -1.12 -21.66
N LEU A 110 4.26 -2.39 -21.57
CA LEU A 110 3.10 -2.80 -20.78
C LEU A 110 3.30 -2.55 -19.28
N GLU A 111 4.48 -2.85 -18.74
CA GLU A 111 4.80 -2.58 -17.33
C GLU A 111 4.78 -1.08 -17.02
N TYR A 112 5.40 -0.28 -17.89
CA TYR A 112 5.36 1.18 -17.77
C TYR A 112 3.92 1.71 -17.82
N ASP A 113 3.11 1.24 -18.78
CA ASP A 113 1.72 1.64 -18.91
C ASP A 113 0.87 1.22 -17.70
N LYS A 114 1.13 0.03 -17.12
CA LYS A 114 0.48 -0.39 -15.88
C LYS A 114 0.78 0.56 -14.73
N VAL A 115 2.05 0.90 -14.51
CA VAL A 115 2.43 1.84 -13.43
C VAL A 115 1.82 3.21 -13.67
N ARG A 116 1.90 3.71 -14.90
CA ARG A 116 1.31 5.00 -15.27
C ARG A 116 -0.20 5.03 -15.01
N LEU A 117 -0.94 4.04 -15.52
CA LEU A 117 -2.39 3.97 -15.35
C LEU A 117 -2.80 3.74 -13.89
N TRP A 118 -2.05 2.94 -13.15
CA TRP A 118 -2.27 2.79 -11.71
C TRP A 118 -2.18 4.13 -10.96
N ILE A 119 -1.18 4.96 -11.28
CA ILE A 119 -1.07 6.31 -10.68
C ILE A 119 -2.22 7.21 -11.11
N GLU A 120 -2.58 7.22 -12.41
CA GLU A 120 -3.69 8.04 -12.94
C GLU A 120 -5.05 7.64 -12.37
N THR A 121 -5.23 6.39 -11.97
CA THR A 121 -6.47 5.91 -11.33
C THR A 121 -6.47 6.05 -9.81
N GLY A 122 -5.54 6.81 -9.23
CA GLY A 122 -5.50 7.14 -7.81
C GLY A 122 -4.54 6.30 -6.99
N ALA A 123 -3.65 5.52 -7.61
CA ALA A 123 -2.61 4.72 -6.97
C ALA A 123 -3.14 3.85 -5.81
N SER A 124 -4.28 3.21 -5.99
CA SER A 124 -4.93 2.39 -4.95
C SER A 124 -4.07 1.19 -4.56
N PHE A 125 -4.09 0.82 -3.27
CA PHE A 125 -3.43 -0.40 -2.80
C PHE A 125 -4.28 -1.64 -3.07
N THR A 126 -5.56 -1.58 -2.74
CA THR A 126 -6.50 -2.69 -2.84
C THR A 126 -7.44 -2.49 -4.01
N GLY A 127 -7.55 -3.50 -4.87
CA GLY A 127 -8.44 -3.54 -6.03
C GLY A 127 -9.72 -4.33 -5.79
N THR A 128 -10.12 -4.57 -4.55
CA THR A 128 -11.32 -5.34 -4.22
C THR A 128 -12.15 -4.70 -3.13
N TYR A 129 -13.46 -4.83 -3.24
CA TYR A 129 -14.40 -4.47 -2.17
C TYR A 129 -14.53 -5.56 -1.09
N GLY A 130 -13.96 -6.74 -1.32
CA GLY A 130 -13.97 -7.82 -0.33
C GLY A 130 -13.34 -7.46 1.00
N LEU A 131 -12.44 -6.48 1.02
CA LEU A 131 -11.81 -5.95 2.24
C LEU A 131 -12.79 -5.16 3.11
N PHE A 132 -13.73 -4.41 2.51
CA PHE A 132 -14.58 -3.46 3.23
C PHE A 132 -15.75 -4.10 3.98
N ASN A 133 -15.88 -5.41 3.94
CA ASN A 133 -17.05 -6.14 4.42
C ASN A 133 -17.03 -6.56 5.89
N HIS A 134 -16.03 -6.13 6.63
CA HIS A 134 -16.04 -6.23 8.08
C HIS A 134 -16.20 -4.83 8.67
N PRO A 135 -17.41 -4.33 8.91
CA PRO A 135 -17.61 -3.02 9.54
C PRO A 135 -16.89 -2.89 10.88
N GLU A 136 -16.69 -4.02 11.56
CA GLU A 136 -15.91 -4.09 12.80
C GLU A 136 -14.38 -4.10 12.56
N ASN A 137 -13.92 -4.49 11.36
CA ASN A 137 -12.51 -4.73 11.05
C ASN A 137 -11.91 -3.73 10.05
N ALA A 138 -12.71 -3.18 9.14
CA ALA A 138 -12.19 -2.39 8.01
C ALA A 138 -11.42 -1.11 8.41
N VAL A 139 -11.76 -0.53 9.56
CA VAL A 139 -11.08 0.66 10.11
C VAL A 139 -10.23 0.31 11.34
N ALA A 140 -10.57 -0.78 12.02
CA ALA A 140 -9.96 -1.13 13.30
C ALA A 140 -8.70 -1.98 13.17
N THR A 141 -8.56 -2.76 12.09
CA THR A 141 -7.49 -3.76 11.96
C THR A 141 -6.09 -3.18 12.06
N PRO A 142 -5.72 -2.17 11.27
CA PRO A 142 -4.39 -1.57 11.38
C PRO A 142 -4.18 -0.81 12.68
N LEU A 143 -5.20 -0.08 13.17
CA LEU A 143 -5.12 0.60 14.47
C LEU A 143 -4.96 -0.36 15.64
N ILE A 144 -5.54 -1.55 15.56
CA ILE A 144 -5.41 -2.60 16.59
C ILE A 144 -4.01 -3.19 16.57
N VAL A 145 -3.43 -3.45 15.39
CA VAL A 145 -2.05 -3.92 15.29
C VAL A 145 -1.11 -2.84 15.82
N SER A 146 -1.25 -1.60 15.34
CA SER A 146 -0.37 -0.49 15.67
C SER A 146 -0.41 -0.07 17.15
N LYS A 147 -1.59 0.24 17.69
CA LYS A 147 -1.70 0.77 19.08
C LYS A 147 -1.57 -0.29 20.15
N ALA A 148 -2.23 -1.44 19.98
CA ALA A 148 -2.27 -2.43 21.04
C ALA A 148 -1.02 -3.29 21.10
N VAL A 149 -0.45 -3.63 19.96
CA VAL A 149 0.63 -4.62 19.87
C VAL A 149 2.00 -3.94 19.76
N LEU A 150 2.11 -2.88 18.98
CA LEU A 150 3.38 -2.16 18.80
C LEU A 150 3.51 -0.93 19.71
N GLY A 151 2.47 -0.13 19.83
CA GLY A 151 2.55 1.14 20.54
C GLY A 151 2.88 1.02 22.03
N LYS A 152 2.27 0.06 22.74
CA LYS A 152 2.51 -0.13 24.18
C LYS A 152 3.88 -0.71 24.51
N PRO A 153 4.31 -1.86 23.91
CA PRO A 153 5.60 -2.43 24.25
C PRO A 153 6.79 -1.68 23.64
N VAL A 154 6.65 -1.12 22.44
CA VAL A 154 7.74 -0.46 21.71
C VAL A 154 7.89 1.01 22.10
N GLY A 155 6.81 1.69 22.44
CA GLY A 155 6.80 3.12 22.74
C GLY A 155 7.80 3.55 23.84
N PRO A 156 7.88 2.88 24.99
CA PRO A 156 8.87 3.19 26.04
C PRO A 156 10.32 3.02 25.56
N ILE A 157 10.59 2.00 24.73
CA ILE A 157 11.92 1.74 24.16
C ILE A 157 12.29 2.84 23.17
N VAL A 158 11.38 3.19 22.29
CA VAL A 158 11.57 4.30 21.34
C VAL A 158 11.84 5.60 22.08
N LYS A 159 11.08 5.91 23.12
CA LYS A 159 11.32 7.09 23.98
C LYS A 159 12.74 7.07 24.58
N LYS A 160 13.17 5.94 25.09
CA LYS A 160 14.47 5.76 25.75
C LYS A 160 15.65 5.80 24.79
N ARG A 161 15.53 5.10 23.64
CA ARG A 161 16.66 4.83 22.74
C ARG A 161 16.71 5.71 21.51
N CYS A 162 15.58 6.21 21.04
CA CYS A 162 15.48 6.83 19.72
C CYS A 162 15.19 8.34 19.78
N LEU A 163 14.30 8.79 20.69
CA LEU A 163 13.81 10.18 20.65
C LEU A 163 14.88 11.22 21.07
N THR A 164 15.96 10.81 21.73
CA THR A 164 17.09 11.68 22.04
C THR A 164 17.73 12.27 20.77
N CYS A 165 17.76 11.47 19.69
CA CYS A 165 18.30 11.90 18.40
C CYS A 165 17.18 12.30 17.42
N HIS A 166 16.06 11.61 17.41
CA HIS A 166 14.97 11.85 16.45
C HIS A 166 13.96 12.91 16.88
N GLY A 167 14.00 13.36 18.14
CA GLY A 167 13.12 14.40 18.68
C GLY A 167 11.65 13.99 18.81
N SER A 168 11.07 13.27 17.85
CA SER A 168 9.71 12.77 17.89
C SER A 168 9.57 11.44 17.15
N VAL A 169 8.52 10.68 17.45
CA VAL A 169 8.19 9.45 16.73
C VAL A 169 7.96 9.73 15.23
N ALA A 170 7.45 10.91 14.93
CA ALA A 170 7.21 11.36 13.57
C ALA A 170 8.49 11.45 12.70
N ASN A 171 9.65 11.54 13.31
CA ASN A 171 10.93 11.61 12.61
C ASN A 171 11.63 10.25 12.45
N LEU A 172 11.08 9.19 13.02
CA LEU A 172 11.58 7.84 12.81
C LEU A 172 11.30 7.41 11.36
N GLY A 173 12.30 6.91 10.67
CA GLY A 173 12.18 6.46 9.28
C GLY A 173 12.25 7.58 8.23
N ARG A 174 12.39 8.84 8.63
CA ARG A 174 12.63 9.96 7.67
C ARG A 174 14.03 9.91 7.09
N ARG A 175 14.13 10.21 5.80
CA ARG A 175 15.39 10.55 5.13
C ARG A 175 15.72 12.02 5.39
N GLY A 176 16.98 12.28 5.72
CA GLY A 176 17.48 13.66 5.88
C GLY A 176 17.69 14.06 7.32
N THR A 177 18.43 15.14 7.50
CA THR A 177 18.70 15.75 8.80
C THR A 177 17.44 16.42 9.32
N LEU A 178 17.30 16.53 10.63
CA LEU A 178 16.21 17.23 11.33
C LEU A 178 16.01 18.70 10.88
N GLN A 179 16.82 19.20 9.97
CA GLN A 179 16.83 20.58 9.49
C GLN A 179 16.08 20.80 8.16
N ASP A 180 15.65 19.76 7.47
CA ASP A 180 14.84 19.94 6.25
C ASP A 180 13.37 20.16 6.62
N ASP A 181 13.09 21.36 7.16
CA ASP A 181 11.78 21.81 7.66
C ASP A 181 10.68 21.94 6.58
N LYS A 182 10.98 21.68 5.31
CA LYS A 182 9.99 21.78 4.23
C LYS A 182 8.82 20.78 4.37
N TRP A 183 8.96 19.77 5.20
CA TRP A 183 7.96 18.73 5.44
C TRP A 183 7.17 18.88 6.74
N SER A 184 7.55 19.80 7.60
CA SER A 184 6.90 19.98 8.91
C SER A 184 5.49 20.60 8.83
N ASN A 185 5.11 21.15 7.68
CA ASN A 185 3.83 21.87 7.52
C ASN A 185 2.66 21.01 7.02
N SER A 186 2.90 19.81 6.52
CA SER A 186 1.81 18.89 6.25
C SER A 186 1.40 18.19 7.53
N LYS A 187 0.41 18.75 8.25
CA LYS A 187 -0.25 18.04 9.36
C LYS A 187 -0.85 16.76 8.79
N PRO A 188 -0.45 15.56 9.29
CA PRO A 188 -1.15 14.35 8.91
C PRO A 188 -2.64 14.52 9.28
N PRO A 189 -3.56 13.99 8.48
CA PRO A 189 -4.97 13.99 8.83
C PRO A 189 -5.16 13.45 10.24
N ASN A 190 -6.03 14.07 11.03
CA ASN A 190 -6.23 13.74 12.46
C ASN A 190 -6.59 12.27 12.76
N TRP A 191 -7.00 11.51 11.76
CA TRP A 191 -7.32 10.09 11.86
C TRP A 191 -6.09 9.18 11.63
N LEU A 192 -5.05 9.69 10.97
CA LEU A 192 -3.75 9.05 10.85
C LEU A 192 -2.82 9.61 11.94
N ASN A 193 -3.03 9.22 13.18
CA ASN A 193 -2.14 9.57 14.29
C ASN A 193 -0.72 8.98 14.16
N TYR A 194 -0.40 8.43 12.98
CA TYR A 194 0.91 7.94 12.60
C TYR A 194 1.28 8.50 11.24
N PRO A 195 2.43 9.15 11.11
CA PRO A 195 2.94 9.57 9.81
C PRO A 195 3.19 8.36 8.90
N LEU A 196 2.92 8.49 7.60
CA LEU A 196 3.08 7.45 6.58
C LEU A 196 4.44 6.74 6.62
N TYR A 197 5.50 7.44 6.99
CA TYR A 197 6.86 6.90 7.09
C TYR A 197 7.07 5.93 8.26
N CYS A 198 6.24 5.97 9.30
CA CYS A 198 6.32 4.98 10.37
C CYS A 198 5.90 3.58 9.90
N TRP A 199 5.14 3.47 8.82
CA TRP A 199 4.70 2.19 8.28
C TRP A 199 5.86 1.35 7.74
N ASN A 200 6.95 1.99 7.28
CA ASN A 200 8.15 1.30 6.82
C ASN A 200 9.06 0.80 7.95
N LEU A 201 8.73 1.12 9.20
CA LEU A 201 9.55 0.71 10.35
C LEU A 201 9.40 -0.78 10.68
N TYR A 202 8.23 -1.36 10.40
CA TYR A 202 7.89 -2.71 10.79
C TYR A 202 7.69 -3.59 9.58
N ASN A 203 8.40 -4.71 9.51
CA ASN A 203 8.19 -5.75 8.51
C ASN A 203 7.45 -6.92 9.19
N LEU A 204 6.18 -7.11 8.84
CA LEU A 204 5.33 -8.13 9.42
C LEU A 204 5.41 -9.47 8.67
N SER A 205 6.02 -9.51 7.48
CA SER A 205 6.36 -10.76 6.81
C SER A 205 7.59 -11.40 7.43
N TYR A 206 8.63 -10.58 7.65
CA TYR A 206 9.91 -10.99 8.24
C TYR A 206 10.29 -10.03 9.38
N PRO A 207 9.79 -10.26 10.61
CA PRO A 207 9.97 -9.36 11.75
C PRO A 207 11.41 -8.92 12.02
N GLU A 208 12.38 -9.82 11.81
CA GLU A 208 13.81 -9.55 11.94
C GLU A 208 14.36 -8.58 10.90
N LYS A 209 13.65 -8.39 9.77
CA LYS A 209 14.00 -7.42 8.72
C LYS A 209 13.36 -6.05 8.93
N SER A 210 12.75 -5.83 10.07
CA SER A 210 12.15 -4.53 10.41
C SER A 210 13.19 -3.43 10.49
N MET A 211 12.93 -2.30 9.83
CA MET A 211 13.83 -1.15 9.80
C MET A 211 14.15 -0.60 11.19
N ILE A 212 13.18 -0.62 12.11
CA ILE A 212 13.38 -0.21 13.51
C ILE A 212 14.42 -1.06 14.23
N LEU A 213 14.66 -2.27 13.76
CA LEU A 213 15.68 -3.20 14.30
C LEU A 213 17.01 -3.06 13.55
N LEU A 214 16.97 -3.07 12.20
CA LEU A 214 18.18 -3.13 11.37
C LEU A 214 18.90 -1.80 11.25
N ALA A 215 18.18 -0.68 11.15
CA ALA A 215 18.82 0.62 11.02
C ALA A 215 19.72 1.01 12.22
N PRO A 216 19.31 0.76 13.49
CA PRO A 216 20.12 1.07 14.66
C PRO A 216 21.07 -0.07 15.11
N LEU A 217 21.02 -1.24 14.49
CA LEU A 217 21.88 -2.39 14.81
C LEU A 217 23.25 -2.24 14.15
N SER A 218 24.30 -2.66 14.86
CA SER A 218 25.67 -2.66 14.32
C SER A 218 25.81 -3.53 13.07
N LYS A 219 26.76 -3.19 12.20
CA LYS A 219 27.06 -4.00 11.01
C LYS A 219 27.60 -5.38 11.36
N GLU A 220 28.39 -5.49 12.40
CA GLU A 220 28.93 -6.76 12.89
C GLU A 220 27.84 -7.73 13.32
N ALA A 221 26.70 -7.20 13.77
CA ALA A 221 25.53 -8.00 14.13
C ALA A 221 24.53 -8.20 12.98
N GLY A 222 24.89 -7.79 11.77
CA GLY A 222 24.02 -7.89 10.58
C GLY A 222 23.05 -6.73 10.39
N GLY A 223 23.24 -5.62 11.11
CA GLY A 223 22.44 -4.40 10.93
C GLY A 223 22.99 -3.46 9.86
N TYR A 224 22.29 -2.34 9.67
CA TYR A 224 22.68 -1.33 8.69
C TYR A 224 23.58 -0.23 9.27
N GLU A 225 23.53 0.00 10.59
CA GLU A 225 24.22 1.08 11.28
C GLU A 225 23.99 2.45 10.63
N TRP A 226 22.75 2.76 10.28
CA TRP A 226 22.37 4.01 9.61
C TRP A 226 22.13 5.17 10.57
N CYS A 227 21.99 4.88 11.86
CA CYS A 227 21.78 5.94 12.84
C CYS A 227 23.03 6.81 12.97
N LYS A 228 22.82 8.12 13.11
CA LYS A 228 23.88 9.09 13.33
C LYS A 228 23.62 9.91 14.59
N ALA A 229 24.66 10.20 15.31
CA ALA A 229 24.63 11.14 16.42
C ALA A 229 24.49 12.59 15.89
N LYS A 230 24.26 13.53 16.79
CA LYS A 230 24.10 14.97 16.43
C LYS A 230 25.29 15.57 15.71
N ASP A 231 26.48 15.03 15.92
CA ASP A 231 27.72 15.41 15.26
C ASP A 231 27.93 14.73 13.89
N GLY A 232 26.96 13.93 13.44
CA GLY A 232 26.99 13.20 12.18
C GLY A 232 27.78 11.89 12.22
N GLN A 233 28.40 11.53 13.34
CA GLN A 233 29.10 10.25 13.47
C GLN A 233 28.13 9.07 13.58
N PRO A 234 28.51 7.88 13.13
CA PRO A 234 27.69 6.67 13.33
C PRO A 234 27.32 6.49 14.79
N ALA A 235 26.06 6.16 15.07
CA ALA A 235 25.55 5.90 16.41
C ALA A 235 24.95 4.50 16.47
N THR A 236 25.68 3.57 17.06
CA THR A 236 25.20 2.21 17.29
C THR A 236 24.29 2.19 18.51
N VAL A 237 23.00 1.98 18.31
CA VAL A 237 22.00 1.88 19.40
C VAL A 237 21.96 0.47 19.96
N PHE A 238 21.97 -0.54 19.07
CA PHE A 238 22.05 -1.96 19.43
C PHE A 238 23.38 -2.53 18.94
N ARG A 239 24.21 -3.02 19.87
CA ARG A 239 25.49 -3.64 19.52
C ARG A 239 25.31 -5.03 18.96
N ASP A 240 24.35 -5.77 19.49
CA ASP A 240 24.01 -7.10 19.02
C ASP A 240 22.52 -7.39 19.22
N THR A 241 22.07 -8.50 18.65
CA THR A 241 20.67 -8.93 18.71
C THR A 241 20.24 -9.45 20.10
N ARG A 242 21.15 -9.62 21.06
CA ARG A 242 20.84 -10.07 22.43
C ARG A 242 20.42 -8.92 23.34
N ASP A 243 20.53 -7.67 22.91
CA ASP A 243 20.03 -6.51 23.65
C ASP A 243 18.55 -6.71 24.02
N SER A 244 18.20 -6.51 25.30
CA SER A 244 16.86 -6.78 25.82
C SER A 244 15.79 -5.88 25.16
N ASP A 245 16.14 -4.63 24.84
CA ASP A 245 15.22 -3.71 24.15
C ASP A 245 15.03 -4.14 22.69
N TYR A 246 16.11 -4.61 22.02
CA TYR A 246 16.03 -5.20 20.68
C TYR A 246 15.08 -6.41 20.65
N GLN A 247 15.27 -7.36 21.57
CA GLN A 247 14.44 -8.55 21.67
C GLN A 247 12.97 -8.22 21.98
N SER A 248 12.74 -7.21 22.82
CA SER A 248 11.38 -6.75 23.15
C SER A 248 10.67 -6.15 21.91
N ILE A 249 11.38 -5.38 21.10
CA ILE A 249 10.85 -4.87 19.81
C ILE A 249 10.56 -6.03 18.86
N LEU A 250 11.51 -6.94 18.67
CA LEU A 250 11.35 -8.10 17.79
C LEU A 250 10.13 -8.94 18.18
N GLN A 251 9.96 -9.20 19.48
CA GLN A 251 8.82 -9.96 19.99
C GLN A 251 7.49 -9.23 19.75
N ALA A 252 7.45 -7.90 19.91
CA ALA A 252 6.28 -7.10 19.60
C ALA A 252 5.92 -7.15 18.10
N VAL A 253 6.92 -7.10 17.23
CA VAL A 253 6.70 -7.21 15.77
C VAL A 253 6.22 -8.62 15.39
N ARG A 254 6.75 -9.68 16.01
CA ARG A 254 6.24 -11.05 15.82
C ARG A 254 4.80 -11.21 16.27
N ALA A 255 4.43 -10.62 17.40
CA ALA A 255 3.03 -10.60 17.85
C ALA A 255 2.11 -9.83 16.89
N ALA A 256 2.60 -8.73 16.31
CA ALA A 256 1.88 -7.97 15.30
C ALA A 256 1.66 -8.79 14.01
N LYS A 257 2.69 -9.53 13.56
CA LYS A 257 2.57 -10.47 12.44
C LYS A 257 1.45 -11.48 12.67
N THR A 258 1.49 -12.21 13.79
CA THR A 258 0.46 -13.21 14.13
C THR A 258 -0.94 -12.59 14.13
N ARG A 259 -1.06 -11.37 14.63
CA ARG A 259 -2.36 -10.68 14.65
C ARG A 259 -2.83 -10.29 13.25
N LEU A 260 -1.94 -9.80 12.38
CA LEU A 260 -2.26 -9.47 10.99
C LEU A 260 -2.72 -10.72 10.22
N GLU A 261 -2.03 -11.85 10.40
CA GLU A 261 -2.39 -13.12 9.80
C GLU A 261 -3.78 -13.62 10.28
N GLY A 262 -4.15 -13.35 11.52
CA GLY A 262 -5.44 -13.71 12.09
C GLY A 262 -6.62 -12.87 11.57
N PHE A 263 -6.36 -11.65 11.08
CA PHE A 263 -7.42 -10.82 10.49
C PHE A 263 -7.69 -11.13 9.03
N GLY A 264 -6.65 -11.52 8.30
CA GLY A 264 -6.67 -11.71 6.87
C GLY A 264 -6.81 -10.39 6.08
N ARG A 265 -6.01 -10.26 5.05
CA ARG A 265 -6.14 -9.22 4.02
C ARG A 265 -6.20 -9.92 2.67
N PRO A 266 -6.79 -9.31 1.62
CA PRO A 266 -6.89 -9.94 0.29
C PRO A 266 -5.53 -10.36 -0.30
N ASP A 267 -4.46 -9.69 0.07
CA ASP A 267 -3.09 -9.97 -0.33
C ASP A 267 -2.37 -11.02 0.55
N ILE A 268 -3.03 -11.54 1.58
CA ILE A 268 -2.48 -12.57 2.48
C ILE A 268 -3.16 -13.92 2.18
N PRO A 269 -2.39 -15.01 2.05
CA PRO A 269 -2.95 -16.35 1.83
C PRO A 269 -4.00 -16.73 2.88
N GLY A 270 -5.09 -17.35 2.44
CA GLY A 270 -6.18 -17.77 3.32
C GLY A 270 -7.23 -16.70 3.62
N PHE A 271 -7.12 -15.54 2.98
CA PHE A 271 -8.16 -14.52 3.06
C PHE A 271 -9.54 -15.08 2.70
N ARG A 272 -10.55 -14.70 3.47
CA ARG A 272 -11.97 -14.99 3.18
C ARG A 272 -12.76 -13.69 3.29
N PRO A 273 -13.57 -13.35 2.27
CA PRO A 273 -14.43 -12.19 2.35
C PRO A 273 -15.52 -12.39 3.41
N GLY A 274 -15.99 -11.30 3.98
CA GLY A 274 -17.05 -11.33 4.99
C GLY A 274 -18.40 -11.78 4.42
N ASP A 275 -19.27 -12.30 5.28
CA ASP A 275 -20.61 -12.79 4.94
C ASP A 275 -21.46 -11.73 4.22
N TYR A 276 -21.26 -10.46 4.57
CA TYR A 276 -21.97 -9.35 3.94
C TYR A 276 -21.63 -9.24 2.45
N TYR A 277 -20.35 -9.31 2.09
CA TYR A 277 -19.89 -9.29 0.70
C TYR A 277 -20.48 -10.46 -0.09
N VAL A 278 -20.34 -11.67 0.44
CA VAL A 278 -20.84 -12.88 -0.20
C VAL A 278 -22.34 -12.80 -0.41
N ARG A 279 -23.10 -12.35 0.59
CA ARG A 279 -24.56 -12.17 0.49
C ARG A 279 -24.95 -11.18 -0.60
N TRP A 280 -24.23 -10.06 -0.74
CA TRP A 280 -24.52 -9.10 -1.80
C TRP A 280 -24.16 -9.62 -3.18
N MET A 281 -23.04 -10.31 -3.31
CA MET A 281 -22.62 -10.89 -4.59
C MET A 281 -23.58 -12.01 -5.04
N LYS A 282 -24.14 -12.77 -4.12
CA LYS A 282 -25.25 -13.71 -4.40
C LYS A 282 -26.49 -12.96 -4.86
N ARG A 283 -26.90 -11.93 -4.12
CA ARG A 283 -28.07 -11.12 -4.48
C ARG A 283 -27.98 -10.49 -5.87
N PHE A 284 -26.79 -10.13 -6.31
CA PHE A 284 -26.54 -9.62 -7.66
C PHE A 284 -26.36 -10.74 -8.70
N GLY A 285 -26.47 -11.99 -8.33
CA GLY A 285 -26.33 -13.14 -9.22
C GLY A 285 -24.87 -13.37 -9.69
N VAL A 286 -23.89 -12.79 -9.02
CA VAL A 286 -22.47 -12.96 -9.33
C VAL A 286 -21.92 -14.23 -8.72
N LEU A 287 -22.30 -14.53 -7.49
CA LEU A 287 -21.98 -15.79 -6.82
C LEU A 287 -23.21 -16.70 -6.77
N PRO A 288 -23.04 -18.03 -6.89
CA PRO A 288 -24.14 -18.97 -6.81
C PRO A 288 -24.73 -19.00 -5.40
N GLU A 289 -26.05 -19.14 -5.29
CA GLU A 289 -26.76 -19.22 -4.01
C GLU A 289 -26.25 -20.38 -3.12
N SER A 290 -25.83 -21.48 -3.74
CA SER A 290 -25.32 -22.66 -3.05
C SER A 290 -23.93 -22.51 -2.43
N LEU A 291 -23.19 -21.45 -2.73
CA LEU A 291 -21.84 -21.23 -2.22
C LEU A 291 -21.87 -21.09 -0.69
N ASP A 292 -21.02 -21.85 0.01
CA ASP A 292 -20.81 -21.75 1.45
C ASP A 292 -19.47 -21.00 1.70
N PRO A 293 -19.49 -19.73 2.14
CA PRO A 293 -18.25 -18.94 2.31
C PRO A 293 -17.33 -19.52 3.40
N ALA A 294 -17.82 -20.39 4.26
CA ALA A 294 -16.99 -21.06 5.25
C ALA A 294 -16.17 -22.23 4.66
N LYS A 295 -16.63 -22.80 3.55
CA LYS A 295 -16.02 -23.99 2.92
C LYS A 295 -15.45 -23.68 1.56
N ASP A 296 -16.19 -22.94 0.75
CA ASP A 296 -15.85 -22.68 -0.63
C ASP A 296 -14.90 -21.47 -0.75
N PRO A 297 -13.85 -21.54 -1.55
CA PRO A 297 -13.00 -20.40 -1.82
C PRO A 297 -13.75 -19.36 -2.66
N VAL A 298 -13.56 -18.08 -2.36
CA VAL A 298 -14.09 -16.96 -3.15
C VAL A 298 -12.92 -16.14 -3.65
N ASP A 299 -12.74 -16.10 -4.97
CA ASP A 299 -11.85 -15.15 -5.60
C ASP A 299 -12.53 -13.78 -5.65
N VAL A 300 -12.15 -12.89 -4.73
CA VAL A 300 -12.76 -11.56 -4.62
C VAL A 300 -12.49 -10.68 -5.83
N TYR A 301 -11.35 -10.86 -6.49
CA TYR A 301 -10.99 -10.06 -7.67
C TYR A 301 -11.82 -10.44 -8.88
N GLU A 302 -11.97 -11.74 -9.15
CA GLU A 302 -12.83 -12.21 -10.25
C GLU A 302 -14.31 -11.92 -9.94
N THR A 303 -14.73 -12.02 -8.69
CA THR A 303 -16.08 -11.69 -8.24
C THR A 303 -16.39 -10.22 -8.46
N ASP A 304 -15.50 -9.31 -8.06
CA ASP A 304 -15.67 -7.88 -8.28
C ASP A 304 -15.64 -7.53 -9.76
N ARG A 305 -14.77 -8.17 -10.54
CA ARG A 305 -14.73 -8.00 -11.99
C ARG A 305 -16.04 -8.41 -12.66
N ALA A 306 -16.60 -9.56 -12.26
CA ALA A 306 -17.89 -10.03 -12.76
C ALA A 306 -19.01 -9.06 -12.37
N TYR A 307 -19.00 -8.57 -11.14
CA TYR A 307 -19.97 -7.58 -10.67
C TYR A 307 -19.87 -6.28 -11.50
N TRP A 308 -18.70 -5.71 -11.68
CA TRP A 308 -18.52 -4.49 -12.47
C TRP A 308 -18.93 -4.67 -13.92
N ARG A 309 -18.59 -5.79 -14.54
CA ARG A 309 -18.97 -6.09 -15.92
C ARG A 309 -20.47 -6.25 -16.07
N SER A 310 -21.17 -6.74 -15.06
CA SER A 310 -22.63 -6.84 -15.07
C SER A 310 -23.33 -5.47 -15.10
N LEU A 311 -22.66 -4.42 -14.66
CA LEU A 311 -23.16 -3.05 -14.67
C LEU A 311 -22.87 -2.32 -15.99
N TRP A 312 -22.04 -2.86 -16.86
CA TRP A 312 -21.71 -2.22 -18.13
C TRP A 312 -22.89 -2.29 -19.07
N HIS A 313 -23.31 -1.14 -19.53
CA HIS A 313 -24.30 -1.07 -20.59
C HIS A 313 -23.66 -1.56 -21.90
N GLN A 314 -24.12 -2.71 -22.40
CA GLN A 314 -23.76 -3.19 -23.73
C GLN A 314 -24.89 -2.86 -24.68
N PRO A 315 -24.76 -1.80 -25.51
CA PRO A 315 -25.77 -1.52 -26.53
C PRO A 315 -25.79 -2.69 -27.52
N SER A 316 -26.95 -3.31 -27.66
CA SER A 316 -27.14 -4.34 -28.68
C SER A 316 -26.96 -3.72 -30.07
N ALA A 317 -26.40 -4.47 -31.02
CA ALA A 317 -26.28 -4.03 -32.43
C ALA A 317 -27.64 -3.73 -33.09
N ALA A 318 -28.74 -4.10 -32.47
CA ALA A 318 -30.12 -3.90 -32.93
C ALA A 318 -30.81 -2.63 -32.44
N GLY A 319 -30.03 -1.67 -31.93
CA GLY A 319 -30.62 -0.45 -31.38
C GLY A 319 -31.04 -0.59 -29.94
N ILE A 320 -31.07 0.50 -29.23
CA ILE A 320 -31.29 0.57 -27.78
C ILE A 320 -32.75 0.23 -27.50
N VAL A 321 -33.03 -1.00 -27.19
CA VAL A 321 -34.27 -1.34 -26.47
C VAL A 321 -33.95 -1.08 -25.01
N ARG A 322 -34.36 0.05 -24.48
CA ARG A 322 -34.31 0.34 -23.05
C ARG A 322 -35.37 -0.51 -22.36
N GLU A 323 -34.97 -1.58 -21.73
CA GLU A 323 -35.89 -2.32 -20.84
C GLU A 323 -36.44 -1.44 -19.70
N VAL A 324 -35.82 -0.29 -19.44
CA VAL A 324 -36.26 0.68 -18.43
C VAL A 324 -37.63 1.28 -18.77
N ASP A 325 -38.03 1.35 -20.05
CA ASP A 325 -39.30 1.93 -20.44
C ASP A 325 -40.49 0.94 -20.26
N GLN A 326 -40.22 -0.32 -19.97
CA GLN A 326 -41.29 -1.30 -19.69
C GLN A 326 -41.70 -1.39 -18.21
N ALA A 327 -40.92 -0.85 -17.27
CA ALA A 327 -41.24 -0.85 -15.84
C ALA A 327 -42.06 0.39 -15.40
N GLY A 328 -42.28 1.36 -16.26
CA GLY A 328 -42.99 2.61 -15.97
C GLY A 328 -44.50 2.61 -16.30
N GLY A 329 -45.05 1.47 -16.65
CA GLY A 329 -46.45 1.35 -17.03
C GLY A 329 -47.25 0.45 -16.09
N ARG A 330 -47.34 0.77 -14.79
CA ARG A 330 -48.44 0.37 -13.89
C ARG A 330 -48.59 1.37 -12.77
#